data_dcf189a4d9707ce6fec3a269d535e6bc
#
_entry.id   dcf189a4d9707ce6fec3a269d535e6bc
#
_cell.length_a   1.000
_cell.length_b   1.000
_cell.length_c   1.000
_cell.angle_alpha   90.00
_cell.angle_beta   90.00
_cell.angle_gamma   90.00
#
_symmetry.space_group_name_H-M   'P 1'
#
loop_
_entity.id
_entity.type
_entity.pdbx_description
1 polymer ?
#
loop_
_entity_poly.entity_id
_entity_poly.type
_entity_poly.pdbx_seq_one_letter_code
_entity_poly.pdbx_strand_id
1 'polypeptide(L)'
;NILYTVRSNDIAMLVDDRLVVLLEHQSTINENMPLRLLEYVSRVYEQLIPIRTRYKKKAMKLPYPEFYVFYDGKDSYPAEKTLKLSDAFIVPEKKYLKKKNISLEILVKVININIEANNSILKHCKTLEEYSTLVELVRESKQENPDSSLEETLTKAIKNGILSEYLQRKSSEVRNMLIA
;
A
#
# COMPACT_ATOMS: atom_id res chain seq x y z
N ASN A 1 16.43 3.94 3.16
CA ASN A 1 16.40 3.02 4.30
C ASN A 1 15.00 2.49 4.52
N ILE A 2 14.85 1.18 4.69
CA ILE A 2 13.57 0.56 5.06
C ILE A 2 13.41 0.69 6.57
N LEU A 3 12.24 1.18 7.00
CA LEU A 3 11.86 1.30 8.40
C LEU A 3 10.92 0.15 8.74
N TYR A 4 11.27 -0.66 9.73
CA TYR A 4 10.42 -1.76 10.16
C TYR A 4 9.45 -1.27 11.24
N THR A 5 8.15 -1.41 11.01
CA THR A 5 7.12 -1.22 12.05
C THR A 5 6.74 -2.56 12.67
N VAL A 6 6.36 -2.56 13.94
CA VAL A 6 6.10 -3.78 14.76
C VAL A 6 4.86 -4.58 14.31
N ARG A 7 4.02 -4.05 13.42
CA ARG A 7 2.95 -4.79 12.76
C ARG A 7 3.37 -5.12 11.34
N SER A 8 3.53 -6.40 11.07
CA SER A 8 3.88 -6.96 9.78
C SER A 8 2.82 -6.60 8.74
N ASN A 9 3.22 -6.04 7.67
CA ASN A 9 2.76 -6.11 6.28
C ASN A 9 3.01 -4.82 5.49
N ASP A 10 3.47 -3.75 6.14
CA ASP A 10 3.57 -2.44 5.50
C ASP A 10 5.01 -2.07 5.26
N ILE A 11 5.25 -1.44 4.13
CA ILE A 11 6.56 -0.91 3.78
C ILE A 11 6.61 0.54 4.21
N ALA A 12 7.52 0.89 5.11
CA ALA A 12 7.89 2.26 5.40
C ALA A 12 9.31 2.51 4.89
N MET A 13 9.47 3.51 4.05
CA MET A 13 10.74 3.87 3.46
C MET A 13 11.09 5.33 3.78
N LEU A 14 12.33 5.55 4.22
CA LEU A 14 12.91 6.89 4.31
C LEU A 14 13.78 7.14 3.07
N VAL A 15 13.41 8.14 2.29
CA VAL A 15 14.10 8.55 1.06
C VAL A 15 14.84 9.86 1.32
N ASP A 16 16.15 9.86 1.12
CA ASP A 16 17.05 11.01 1.25
C ASP A 16 16.90 11.80 2.57
N ASP A 17 16.53 11.12 3.66
CA ASP A 17 16.23 11.71 4.98
C ASP A 17 15.17 12.84 4.96
N ARG A 18 14.39 12.94 3.89
CA ARG A 18 13.43 14.03 3.64
C ARG A 18 12.00 13.57 3.45
N LEU A 19 11.81 12.34 2.98
CA LEU A 19 10.51 11.78 2.61
C LEU A 19 10.30 10.43 3.30
N VAL A 20 9.18 10.27 3.97
CA VAL A 20 8.71 8.98 4.48
C VAL A 20 7.57 8.51 3.59
N VAL A 21 7.78 7.40 2.89
CA VAL A 21 6.74 6.74 2.10
C VAL A 21 6.20 5.56 2.88
N LEU A 22 4.90 5.57 3.14
CA LEU A 22 4.16 4.46 3.73
C LEU A 22 3.31 3.82 2.63
N LEU A 23 3.57 2.56 2.35
CA LEU A 23 2.90 1.79 1.31
C LEU A 23 2.28 0.54 1.91
N GLU A 24 0.99 0.35 1.71
CA GLU A 24 0.27 -0.89 2.00
C GLU A 24 -0.23 -1.56 0.72
N HIS A 25 -0.34 -2.88 0.76
CA HIS A 25 -0.96 -3.69 -0.26
C HIS A 25 -2.26 -4.28 0.27
N GLN A 26 -3.35 -4.19 -0.52
CA GLN A 26 -4.66 -4.66 -0.10
C GLN A 26 -5.43 -5.35 -1.23
N SER A 27 -5.96 -6.53 -0.92
CA SER A 27 -6.90 -7.27 -1.79
C SER A 27 -8.38 -6.95 -1.50
N THR A 28 -8.67 -6.17 -0.45
CA THR A 28 -10.02 -5.75 -0.06
C THR A 28 -10.10 -4.24 0.09
N ILE A 29 -11.25 -3.66 -0.24
CA ILE A 29 -11.49 -2.22 -0.07
C ILE A 29 -11.60 -1.91 1.42
N ASN A 30 -10.79 -0.96 1.89
CA ASN A 30 -10.78 -0.53 3.28
C ASN A 30 -10.74 1.00 3.40
N GLU A 31 -11.88 1.59 3.69
CA GLU A 31 -12.04 3.03 3.85
C GLU A 31 -11.37 3.59 5.13
N ASN A 32 -10.95 2.72 6.07
CA ASN A 32 -10.25 3.11 7.31
C ASN A 32 -8.74 3.30 7.14
N MET A 33 -8.22 3.22 5.92
CA MET A 33 -6.79 3.38 5.66
C MET A 33 -6.19 4.69 6.17
N PRO A 34 -6.86 5.85 6.08
CA PRO A 34 -6.33 7.07 6.66
C PRO A 34 -6.10 6.99 8.17
N LEU A 35 -6.98 6.32 8.91
CA LEU A 35 -6.81 6.12 10.36
C LEU A 35 -5.62 5.20 10.66
N ARG A 36 -5.50 4.09 9.92
CA ARG A 36 -4.38 3.15 10.08
C ARG A 36 -3.03 3.82 9.80
N LEU A 37 -2.96 4.59 8.71
CA LEU A 37 -1.73 5.27 8.31
C LEU A 37 -1.36 6.43 9.25
N LEU A 38 -2.32 7.08 9.92
CA LEU A 38 -2.06 8.01 11.02
C LEU A 38 -1.31 7.32 12.16
N GLU A 39 -1.77 6.12 12.57
CA GLU A 39 -1.10 5.35 13.61
C GLU A 39 0.32 4.93 13.20
N TYR A 40 0.50 4.54 11.95
CA TYR A 40 1.80 4.08 11.45
C TYR A 40 2.80 5.23 11.34
N VAL A 41 2.43 6.36 10.77
CA VAL A 41 3.33 7.51 10.66
C VAL A 41 3.73 8.07 12.02
N SER A 42 2.83 8.02 13.00
CA SER A 42 3.13 8.39 14.37
C SER A 42 4.27 7.54 14.93
N ARG A 43 4.21 6.22 14.76
CA ARG A 43 5.26 5.28 15.20
C ARG A 43 6.57 5.48 14.44
N VAL A 44 6.50 5.72 13.13
CA VAL A 44 7.69 6.01 12.32
C VAL A 44 8.39 7.26 12.85
N TYR A 45 7.65 8.34 13.12
CA TYR A 45 8.23 9.53 13.71
C TYR A 45 8.75 9.31 15.13
N GLU A 46 8.14 8.41 15.90
CA GLU A 46 8.67 8.02 17.22
C GLU A 46 10.04 7.36 17.12
N GLN A 47 10.26 6.55 16.10
CA GLN A 47 11.57 5.91 15.87
C GLN A 47 12.62 6.90 15.34
N LEU A 48 12.22 7.78 14.40
CA LEU A 48 13.12 8.72 13.75
C LEU A 48 13.54 9.88 14.66
N ILE A 49 12.70 10.25 15.63
CA ILE A 49 12.84 11.48 16.38
C ILE A 49 13.08 11.17 17.86
N PRO A 50 14.29 11.45 18.38
CA PRO A 50 14.57 11.28 19.80
C PRO A 50 13.58 12.07 20.66
N ILE A 51 13.05 11.44 21.70
CA ILE A 51 12.03 12.03 22.58
C ILE A 51 12.42 13.39 23.14
N ARG A 52 13.70 13.57 23.51
CA ARG A 52 14.23 14.83 24.05
C ARG A 52 14.13 16.01 23.07
N THR A 53 14.12 15.75 21.76
CA THR A 53 14.06 16.80 20.72
C THR A 53 12.66 17.36 20.54
N ARG A 54 11.62 16.60 20.89
CA ARG A 54 10.22 17.00 20.78
C ARG A 54 9.86 18.13 21.75
N TYR A 55 10.61 18.26 22.85
CA TYR A 55 10.39 19.29 23.89
C TYR A 55 11.27 20.53 23.74
N LYS A 56 12.04 20.62 22.65
CA LYS A 56 12.85 21.82 22.38
C LYS A 56 11.96 22.99 21.95
N LYS A 57 12.34 24.21 22.32
CA LYS A 57 11.60 25.45 21.96
C LYS A 57 11.57 25.70 20.45
N LYS A 58 12.61 25.29 19.72
CA LYS A 58 12.71 25.46 18.27
C LYS A 58 12.01 24.30 17.58
N ALA A 59 11.13 24.59 16.63
CA ALA A 59 10.49 23.59 15.79
C ALA A 59 11.54 22.78 15.03
N MET A 60 11.37 21.48 15.03
CA MET A 60 12.21 20.58 14.24
C MET A 60 11.60 20.34 12.87
N LYS A 61 12.44 20.04 11.90
CA LYS A 61 12.01 19.60 10.59
C LYS A 61 11.76 18.11 10.61
N LEU A 62 10.63 17.67 10.04
CA LEU A 62 10.25 16.28 9.90
C LEU A 62 10.37 15.88 8.42
N PRO A 63 10.71 14.62 8.11
CA PRO A 63 10.50 14.10 6.76
C PRO A 63 9.04 14.24 6.35
N TYR A 64 8.80 14.64 5.12
CA TYR A 64 7.44 14.78 4.59
C TYR A 64 6.81 13.38 4.42
N PRO A 65 5.59 13.13 4.91
CA PRO A 65 4.96 11.82 4.78
C PRO A 65 4.12 11.74 3.51
N GLU A 66 4.23 10.62 2.79
CA GLU A 66 3.34 10.25 1.70
C GLU A 66 2.73 8.88 1.96
N PHE A 67 1.45 8.72 1.63
CA PHE A 67 0.65 7.54 1.94
C PHE A 67 0.05 6.94 0.67
N TYR A 68 0.38 5.67 0.43
CA TYR A 68 -0.09 4.92 -0.72
C TYR A 68 -0.69 3.58 -0.29
N VAL A 69 -1.70 3.15 -1.03
CA VAL A 69 -2.26 1.79 -0.97
C VAL A 69 -2.26 1.25 -2.39
N PHE A 70 -1.67 0.08 -2.60
CA PHE A 70 -1.83 -0.68 -3.82
C PHE A 70 -3.00 -1.65 -3.64
N TYR A 71 -4.02 -1.50 -4.48
CA TYR A 71 -5.20 -2.35 -4.48
C TYR A 71 -5.16 -3.30 -5.67
N ASP A 72 -5.28 -4.58 -5.38
CA ASP A 72 -5.37 -5.65 -6.37
C ASP A 72 -6.59 -6.57 -6.15
N GLY A 73 -7.60 -6.11 -5.41
CA GLY A 73 -8.79 -6.90 -5.13
C GLY A 73 -9.65 -7.18 -6.36
N LYS A 74 -10.66 -8.04 -6.18
CA LYS A 74 -11.60 -8.44 -7.25
C LYS A 74 -12.77 -7.48 -7.42
N ASP A 75 -13.06 -6.67 -6.40
CA ASP A 75 -14.16 -5.72 -6.47
C ASP A 75 -13.81 -4.57 -7.41
N SER A 76 -14.81 -4.09 -8.15
CA SER A 76 -14.63 -2.93 -9.02
C SER A 76 -14.16 -1.72 -8.23
N TYR A 77 -13.04 -1.15 -8.64
CA TYR A 77 -12.44 0.01 -8.00
C TYR A 77 -11.84 0.95 -9.05
N PRO A 78 -11.94 2.28 -8.89
CA PRO A 78 -11.37 3.23 -9.84
C PRO A 78 -9.84 3.06 -9.94
N ALA A 79 -9.24 3.46 -11.06
CA ALA A 79 -7.80 3.40 -11.26
C ALA A 79 -7.02 4.13 -10.15
N GLU A 80 -7.58 5.23 -9.66
CA GLU A 80 -7.05 5.98 -8.51
C GLU A 80 -8.20 6.54 -7.66
N LYS A 81 -8.02 6.55 -6.33
CA LYS A 81 -8.93 7.20 -5.38
C LYS A 81 -8.13 7.80 -4.24
N THR A 82 -8.54 8.97 -3.78
CA THR A 82 -7.97 9.56 -2.55
C THR A 82 -8.95 9.37 -1.41
N LEU A 83 -8.49 8.70 -0.34
CA LEU A 83 -9.22 8.58 0.92
C LEU A 83 -8.77 9.71 1.86
N LYS A 84 -9.70 10.23 2.66
CA LYS A 84 -9.46 11.34 3.59
C LYS A 84 -9.84 10.93 5.00
N LEU A 85 -8.99 11.25 5.97
CA LEU A 85 -9.28 11.00 7.38
C LEU A 85 -10.53 11.77 7.84
N SER A 86 -10.74 12.98 7.30
CA SER A 86 -11.87 13.83 7.64
C SER A 86 -13.23 13.21 7.27
N ASP A 87 -13.27 12.27 6.32
CA ASP A 87 -14.51 11.58 5.94
C ASP A 87 -15.03 10.67 7.06
N ALA A 88 -14.14 10.24 7.98
CA ALA A 88 -14.47 9.41 9.14
C ALA A 88 -14.88 10.22 10.38
N PHE A 89 -14.79 11.55 10.37
CA PHE A 89 -15.09 12.36 11.55
C PHE A 89 -16.59 12.47 11.82
N ILE A 90 -16.98 12.16 13.05
CA ILE A 90 -18.34 12.43 13.54
C ILE A 90 -18.46 13.95 13.76
N VAL A 91 -19.25 14.58 12.91
CA VAL A 91 -19.46 16.03 12.99
C VAL A 91 -20.85 16.31 13.53
N PRO A 92 -21.00 17.04 14.64
CA PRO A 92 -22.30 17.32 15.26
C PRO A 92 -23.29 18.02 14.35
N GLU A 93 -22.83 18.90 13.47
CA GLU A 93 -23.62 19.59 12.48
C GLU A 93 -22.81 19.90 11.20
N LYS A 94 -23.39 19.68 10.02
CA LYS A 94 -22.75 19.96 8.72
C LYS A 94 -22.24 21.42 8.57
N LYS A 95 -22.83 22.39 9.30
CA LYS A 95 -22.40 23.79 9.29
C LYS A 95 -20.99 23.99 9.87
N TYR A 96 -20.49 23.08 10.73
CA TYR A 96 -19.14 23.17 11.30
C TYR A 96 -18.05 22.89 10.28
N LEU A 97 -18.29 21.97 9.32
CA LEU A 97 -17.33 21.64 8.25
C LEU A 97 -17.09 22.80 7.27
N LYS A 98 -18.13 23.62 7.03
CA LYS A 98 -18.04 24.72 6.06
C LYS A 98 -17.26 25.94 6.56
N LYS A 99 -16.98 26.05 7.86
CA LYS A 99 -16.39 27.25 8.48
C LYS A 99 -15.08 27.04 9.21
N LYS A 100 -14.62 25.81 9.42
CA LYS A 100 -13.36 25.52 10.13
C LYS A 100 -12.38 24.80 9.23
N ASN A 101 -11.12 25.22 9.28
CA ASN A 101 -10.03 24.43 8.74
C ASN A 101 -9.98 23.10 9.50
N ILE A 102 -9.85 22.01 8.78
CA ILE A 102 -9.66 20.69 9.37
C ILE A 102 -8.30 20.71 10.08
N SER A 103 -8.31 20.44 11.39
CA SER A 103 -7.08 20.51 12.22
C SER A 103 -6.18 19.29 12.06
N LEU A 104 -6.74 18.18 11.58
CA LEU A 104 -6.01 16.93 11.31
C LEU A 104 -6.54 16.33 10.02
N GLU A 105 -5.67 16.11 9.05
CA GLU A 105 -6.00 15.47 7.79
C GLU A 105 -4.90 14.49 7.38
N ILE A 106 -5.29 13.33 6.92
CA ILE A 106 -4.44 12.33 6.25
C ILE A 106 -5.08 12.05 4.90
N LEU A 107 -4.31 12.25 3.86
CA LEU A 107 -4.71 11.94 2.48
C LEU A 107 -3.98 10.68 2.03
N VAL A 108 -4.72 9.65 1.67
CA VAL A 108 -4.16 8.37 1.23
C VAL A 108 -4.49 8.17 -0.24
N LYS A 109 -3.48 8.00 -1.08
CA LYS A 109 -3.66 7.70 -2.49
C LYS A 109 -3.77 6.18 -2.67
N VAL A 110 -4.96 5.71 -3.02
CA VAL A 110 -5.19 4.32 -3.42
C VAL A 110 -4.99 4.21 -4.94
N ILE A 111 -4.14 3.28 -5.34
CA ILE A 111 -3.78 3.00 -6.73
C ILE A 111 -4.24 1.58 -7.04
N ASN A 112 -5.18 1.43 -7.96
CA ASN A 112 -5.60 0.14 -8.45
C ASN A 112 -4.53 -0.39 -9.40
N ILE A 113 -3.89 -1.49 -8.99
CA ILE A 113 -2.81 -2.14 -9.76
C ILE A 113 -3.29 -3.34 -10.56
N ASN A 114 -4.59 -3.64 -10.61
CA ASN A 114 -5.10 -4.64 -11.55
C ASN A 114 -4.82 -4.21 -12.99
N ILE A 115 -4.49 -5.15 -13.85
CA ILE A 115 -4.15 -4.87 -15.27
C ILE A 115 -5.29 -4.13 -15.97
N GLU A 116 -6.53 -4.55 -15.74
CA GLU A 116 -7.75 -3.94 -16.30
C GLU A 116 -7.96 -2.48 -15.92
N ALA A 117 -7.44 -2.04 -14.76
CA ALA A 117 -7.51 -0.64 -14.33
C ALA A 117 -6.63 0.29 -15.19
N ASN A 118 -5.70 -0.28 -15.99
CA ASN A 118 -4.79 0.44 -16.89
C ASN A 118 -4.11 1.65 -16.24
N ASN A 119 -3.71 1.53 -14.99
CA ASN A 119 -3.04 2.61 -14.28
C ASN A 119 -1.65 2.87 -14.86
N SER A 120 -1.30 4.14 -15.03
CA SER A 120 -0.03 4.55 -15.63
C SER A 120 1.21 4.07 -14.86
N ILE A 121 1.10 3.81 -13.55
CA ILE A 121 2.21 3.34 -12.72
C ILE A 121 2.75 1.99 -13.21
N LEU A 122 1.89 1.11 -13.75
CA LEU A 122 2.29 -0.18 -14.28
C LEU A 122 3.23 -0.01 -15.47
N LYS A 123 2.98 0.99 -16.33
CA LYS A 123 3.82 1.28 -17.50
C LYS A 123 5.22 1.81 -17.13
N HIS A 124 5.37 2.33 -15.91
CA HIS A 124 6.62 2.91 -15.44
C HIS A 124 7.38 2.02 -14.44
N CYS A 125 6.76 0.90 -14.01
CA CYS A 125 7.38 -0.03 -13.08
C CYS A 125 7.16 -1.48 -13.55
N LYS A 126 8.12 -1.99 -14.31
CA LYS A 126 8.08 -3.36 -14.86
C LYS A 126 7.82 -4.43 -13.80
N THR A 127 8.47 -4.33 -12.65
CA THR A 127 8.26 -5.31 -11.56
C THR A 127 6.83 -5.29 -11.04
N LEU A 128 6.20 -4.12 -10.95
CA LEU A 128 4.81 -3.99 -10.52
C LEU A 128 3.84 -4.52 -11.59
N GLU A 129 4.11 -4.26 -12.86
CA GLU A 129 3.37 -4.82 -14.00
C GLU A 129 3.44 -6.35 -14.00
N GLU A 130 4.64 -6.92 -13.86
CA GLU A 130 4.84 -8.37 -13.77
C GLU A 130 4.12 -8.97 -12.56
N TYR A 131 4.12 -8.28 -11.40
CA TYR A 131 3.36 -8.71 -10.23
C TYR A 131 1.85 -8.73 -10.50
N SER A 132 1.30 -7.66 -11.07
CA SER A 132 -0.12 -7.57 -11.42
C SER A 132 -0.52 -8.67 -12.43
N THR A 133 0.34 -8.95 -13.42
CA THR A 133 0.16 -10.04 -14.38
C THR A 133 0.16 -11.39 -13.68
N LEU A 134 1.05 -11.62 -12.73
CA LEU A 134 1.09 -12.86 -11.95
C LEU A 134 -0.20 -13.09 -11.16
N VAL A 135 -0.70 -12.04 -10.49
CA VAL A 135 -1.95 -12.10 -9.73
C VAL A 135 -3.13 -12.45 -10.63
N GLU A 136 -3.20 -11.86 -11.83
CA GLU A 136 -4.23 -12.17 -12.82
C GLU A 136 -4.15 -13.64 -13.30
N LEU A 137 -2.97 -14.12 -13.66
CA LEU A 137 -2.76 -15.54 -14.05
C LEU A 137 -3.21 -16.51 -12.96
N VAL A 138 -2.94 -16.19 -11.69
CA VAL A 138 -3.39 -17.03 -10.56
C VAL A 138 -4.92 -17.03 -10.44
N ARG A 139 -5.57 -15.89 -10.67
CA ARG A 139 -7.03 -15.79 -10.65
C ARG A 139 -7.68 -16.55 -11.79
N GLU A 140 -7.18 -16.39 -13.02
CA GLU A 140 -7.66 -17.10 -14.20
C GLU A 140 -7.51 -18.61 -14.03
N SER A 141 -6.33 -19.08 -13.59
CA SER A 141 -6.07 -20.50 -13.37
C SER A 141 -7.05 -21.11 -12.36
N LYS A 142 -7.38 -20.38 -11.27
CA LYS A 142 -8.36 -20.83 -10.27
C LYS A 142 -9.81 -20.78 -10.77
N GLN A 143 -10.13 -19.89 -11.71
CA GLN A 143 -11.46 -19.84 -12.33
C GLN A 143 -11.67 -20.99 -13.33
N GLU A 144 -10.64 -21.29 -14.14
CA GLU A 144 -10.68 -22.39 -15.12
C GLU A 144 -10.67 -23.77 -14.44
N ASN A 145 -9.85 -23.93 -13.41
CA ASN A 145 -9.76 -25.16 -12.64
C ASN A 145 -9.51 -24.84 -11.16
N PRO A 146 -10.54 -24.94 -10.27
CA PRO A 146 -10.41 -24.67 -8.85
C PRO A 146 -9.35 -25.54 -8.14
N ASP A 147 -9.08 -26.73 -8.68
CA ASP A 147 -8.09 -27.68 -8.15
C ASP A 147 -6.69 -27.46 -8.76
N SER A 148 -6.53 -26.48 -9.66
CA SER A 148 -5.22 -26.17 -10.25
C SER A 148 -4.22 -25.80 -9.14
N SER A 149 -3.06 -26.43 -9.18
CA SER A 149 -2.03 -26.14 -8.19
C SER A 149 -1.42 -24.76 -8.44
N LEU A 150 -1.26 -23.98 -7.38
CA LEU A 150 -0.54 -22.70 -7.46
C LEU A 150 0.89 -22.91 -8.04
N GLU A 151 1.49 -24.07 -7.80
CA GLU A 151 2.81 -24.44 -8.33
C GLU A 151 2.87 -24.52 -9.84
N GLU A 152 1.83 -25.05 -10.49
CA GLU A 152 1.75 -25.09 -11.95
C GLU A 152 1.67 -23.68 -12.52
N THR A 153 0.87 -22.80 -11.91
CA THR A 153 0.74 -21.42 -12.33
C THR A 153 2.05 -20.65 -12.15
N LEU A 154 2.74 -20.82 -11.00
CA LEU A 154 4.06 -20.21 -10.77
C LEU A 154 5.12 -20.73 -11.75
N THR A 155 5.10 -22.04 -12.06
CA THR A 155 6.00 -22.62 -13.06
C THR A 155 5.75 -22.02 -14.45
N LYS A 156 4.48 -21.84 -14.83
CA LYS A 156 4.09 -21.17 -16.08
C LYS A 156 4.56 -19.71 -16.11
N ALA A 157 4.38 -18.99 -15.02
CA ALA A 157 4.84 -17.59 -14.89
C ALA A 157 6.37 -17.48 -15.05
N ILE A 158 7.14 -18.35 -14.40
CA ILE A 158 8.61 -18.40 -14.54
C ILE A 158 9.02 -18.65 -15.98
N LYS A 159 8.37 -19.63 -16.67
CA LYS A 159 8.64 -19.93 -18.09
C LYS A 159 8.36 -18.73 -19.00
N ASN A 160 7.37 -17.93 -18.67
CA ASN A 160 7.01 -16.72 -19.41
C ASN A 160 7.85 -15.49 -19.02
N GLY A 161 8.83 -15.65 -18.13
CA GLY A 161 9.71 -14.56 -17.70
C GLY A 161 9.10 -13.60 -16.68
N ILE A 162 7.89 -13.89 -16.16
CA ILE A 162 7.17 -13.05 -15.19
C ILE A 162 7.80 -13.25 -13.81
N LEU A 163 8.40 -12.20 -13.26
CA LEU A 163 9.11 -12.23 -11.97
C LEU A 163 10.08 -13.41 -11.82
N SER A 164 10.63 -13.91 -12.90
CA SER A 164 11.32 -15.20 -12.96
C SER A 164 12.45 -15.33 -11.95
N GLU A 165 13.34 -14.34 -11.85
CA GLU A 165 14.44 -14.35 -10.88
C GLU A 165 13.95 -14.33 -9.43
N TYR A 166 12.89 -13.55 -9.16
CA TYR A 166 12.30 -13.45 -7.83
C TYR A 166 11.62 -14.77 -7.43
N LEU A 167 10.80 -15.33 -8.30
CA LEU A 167 10.06 -16.57 -8.05
C LEU A 167 10.98 -17.77 -7.88
N GLN A 168 12.08 -17.86 -8.64
CA GLN A 168 13.07 -18.93 -8.48
C GLN A 168 13.74 -18.88 -7.11
N ARG A 169 14.00 -17.66 -6.60
CA ARG A 169 14.70 -17.45 -5.31
C ARG A 169 13.79 -17.54 -4.09
N LYS A 170 12.50 -17.16 -4.22
CA LYS A 170 11.57 -16.92 -3.12
C LYS A 170 10.24 -17.68 -3.24
N SER A 171 10.23 -18.83 -3.90
CA SER A 171 9.00 -19.59 -4.19
C SER A 171 8.13 -19.90 -2.96
N SER A 172 8.74 -20.17 -1.80
CA SER A 172 8.02 -20.45 -0.55
C SER A 172 7.34 -19.22 0.06
N GLU A 173 7.96 -18.03 -0.04
CA GLU A 173 7.40 -16.78 0.48
C GLU A 173 6.24 -16.30 -0.40
N VAL A 174 6.36 -16.43 -1.72
CA VAL A 174 5.33 -16.05 -2.69
C VAL A 174 4.07 -16.90 -2.53
N ARG A 175 4.22 -18.19 -2.24
CA ARG A 175 3.07 -19.07 -1.94
C ARG A 175 2.23 -18.51 -0.79
N ASN A 176 2.86 -18.16 0.32
CA ASN A 176 2.17 -17.67 1.50
C ASN A 176 1.43 -16.36 1.22
N MET A 177 1.98 -15.51 0.37
CA MET A 177 1.40 -14.21 0.01
C MET A 177 0.18 -14.35 -0.93
N LEU A 178 0.18 -15.32 -1.86
CA LEU A 178 -0.90 -15.51 -2.82
C LEU A 178 -2.07 -16.36 -2.29
N ILE A 179 -1.90 -17.02 -1.13
CA ILE A 179 -2.94 -17.84 -0.49
C ILE A 179 -3.70 -17.03 0.58
N ALA A 180 -3.11 -15.95 1.10
CA ALA A 180 -3.73 -15.06 2.10
C ALA A 180 -4.77 -14.13 1.49
#